data_0fc04b0814dabe516c7a1956ef7773e2
#
_entry.id   0fc04b0814dabe516c7a1956ef7773e2
#
_cell.length_a   1.000
_cell.length_b   1.000
_cell.length_c   1.000
_cell.angle_alpha   90.00
_cell.angle_beta   90.00
_cell.angle_gamma   90.00
#
_symmetry.space_group_name_H-M   'P 1'
#
loop_
_entity.id
_entity.type
_entity.pdbx_description
1 polymer ?
#
loop_
_entity_poly.entity_id
_entity_poly.type
_entity_poly.pdbx_seq_one_letter_code
_entity_poly.pdbx_strand_id
1 'polypeptide(L)'
;RENAADLVGGVSLDDKDDLLAEVLLDLAQTATLEASTEVADRVLREMRRVGRVHKKQVQHAGFMVLKSPDIPSMLIETAFISNPSEEQRLRSSAHQDKVARAVLNGVRSYFTSNPPPGTLLAKSSPRRYVVRRGDTLSQIAQRYGVSLNTLRSTNKLRGDRLLVGNVLTIPAGG
;
A
#
# COMPACT_ATOMS: atom_id res chain seq x y z
N ARG A 1 -20.57 2.60 18.09
CA ARG A 1 -19.21 2.13 17.68
C ARG A 1 -19.23 0.72 17.10
N GLU A 2 -20.32 -0.03 17.23
CA GLU A 2 -20.49 -1.38 16.64
C GLU A 2 -20.78 -1.34 15.13
N ASN A 3 -21.38 -0.28 14.63
CA ASN A 3 -21.81 -0.18 13.22
C ASN A 3 -20.67 -0.04 12.17
N ALA A 4 -19.43 0.10 12.59
CA ALA A 4 -18.31 0.15 11.64
C ALA A 4 -17.79 -1.24 11.25
N ALA A 5 -18.18 -2.29 11.98
CA ALA A 5 -17.79 -3.67 11.70
C ALA A 5 -18.59 -4.28 10.53
N ASP A 6 -19.76 -3.70 10.22
CA ASP A 6 -20.65 -4.17 9.16
C ASP A 6 -20.36 -3.56 7.78
N LEU A 7 -19.29 -2.73 7.70
CA LEU A 7 -18.86 -2.11 6.46
C LEU A 7 -17.76 -2.94 5.79
N VAL A 8 -18.02 -3.47 4.62
CA VAL A 8 -17.01 -4.11 3.76
C VAL A 8 -16.54 -3.11 2.72
N GLY A 9 -15.26 -2.77 2.74
CA GLY A 9 -14.71 -1.77 1.84
C GLY A 9 -15.33 -0.37 2.00
N GLY A 10 -15.91 -0.05 3.16
CA GLY A 10 -16.60 1.21 3.43
C GLY A 10 -18.07 1.25 2.97
N VAL A 11 -18.63 0.13 2.54
CA VAL A 11 -20.03 0.02 2.10
C VAL A 11 -20.82 -0.83 3.08
N SER A 12 -22.01 -0.33 3.56
CA SER A 12 -22.96 -1.13 4.35
C SER A 12 -23.60 -2.19 3.46
N LEU A 13 -23.72 -3.40 3.99
CA LEU A 13 -24.40 -4.51 3.32
C LEU A 13 -25.86 -4.68 3.75
N ASP A 14 -26.29 -4.00 4.82
CA ASP A 14 -27.59 -4.20 5.45
C ASP A 14 -28.79 -3.91 4.54
N ASP A 15 -28.64 -2.95 3.60
CA ASP A 15 -29.70 -2.52 2.67
C ASP A 15 -29.52 -3.13 1.27
N LYS A 16 -28.70 -4.17 1.12
CA LYS A 16 -28.38 -4.76 -0.20
C LYS A 16 -29.13 -6.08 -0.39
N ASP A 17 -29.51 -6.32 -1.64
CA ASP A 17 -29.93 -7.66 -2.07
C ASP A 17 -28.81 -8.67 -1.80
N ASP A 18 -29.15 -9.86 -1.32
CA ASP A 18 -28.19 -10.91 -0.92
C ASP A 18 -27.14 -11.18 -2.01
N LEU A 19 -27.57 -11.23 -3.28
CA LEU A 19 -26.67 -11.42 -4.43
C LEU A 19 -25.67 -10.24 -4.58
N LEU A 20 -26.15 -9.02 -4.38
CA LEU A 20 -25.28 -7.84 -4.45
C LEU A 20 -24.29 -7.80 -3.28
N ALA A 21 -24.73 -8.18 -2.08
CA ALA A 21 -23.87 -8.28 -0.90
C ALA A 21 -22.76 -9.33 -1.10
N GLU A 22 -23.09 -10.50 -1.66
CA GLU A 22 -22.13 -11.55 -1.99
C GLU A 22 -21.09 -11.08 -3.02
N VAL A 23 -21.51 -10.42 -4.09
CA VAL A 23 -20.62 -9.89 -5.12
C VAL A 23 -19.69 -8.80 -4.55
N LEU A 24 -20.20 -7.90 -3.71
CA LEU A 24 -19.38 -6.87 -3.06
C LEU A 24 -18.35 -7.47 -2.11
N LEU A 25 -18.74 -8.51 -1.35
CA LEU A 25 -17.83 -9.24 -0.47
C LEU A 25 -16.71 -9.94 -1.25
N ASP A 26 -17.04 -10.63 -2.33
CA ASP A 26 -16.07 -11.30 -3.19
C ASP A 26 -15.07 -10.31 -3.83
N LEU A 27 -15.58 -9.19 -4.32
CA LEU A 27 -14.73 -8.11 -4.84
C LEU A 27 -13.81 -7.52 -3.76
N ALA A 28 -14.32 -7.31 -2.54
CA ALA A 28 -13.52 -6.79 -1.43
C ALA A 28 -12.45 -7.81 -1.01
N GLN A 29 -12.78 -9.09 -0.93
CA GLN A 29 -11.83 -10.16 -0.62
C GLN A 29 -10.74 -10.27 -1.69
N THR A 30 -11.11 -10.20 -2.97
CA THR A 30 -10.16 -10.23 -4.08
C THR A 30 -9.18 -9.05 -4.01
N ALA A 31 -9.69 -7.84 -3.83
CA ALA A 31 -8.86 -6.64 -3.67
C ALA A 31 -7.92 -6.73 -2.45
N THR A 32 -8.41 -7.27 -1.34
CA THR A 32 -7.62 -7.48 -0.12
C THR A 32 -6.53 -8.54 -0.31
N LEU A 33 -6.80 -9.61 -1.07
CA LEU A 33 -5.82 -10.63 -1.40
C LEU A 33 -4.70 -10.07 -2.30
N GLU A 34 -5.06 -9.26 -3.30
CA GLU A 34 -4.08 -8.56 -4.15
C GLU A 34 -3.21 -7.62 -3.32
N ALA A 35 -3.80 -6.81 -2.45
CA ALA A 35 -3.08 -5.92 -1.54
C ALA A 35 -2.15 -6.70 -0.58
N SER A 36 -2.63 -7.84 -0.04
CA SER A 36 -1.85 -8.74 0.82
C SER A 36 -0.63 -9.29 0.09
N THR A 37 -0.82 -9.71 -1.16
CA THR A 37 0.25 -10.23 -2.01
C THR A 37 1.29 -9.14 -2.30
N GLU A 38 0.84 -7.93 -2.64
CA GLU A 38 1.75 -6.81 -2.94
C GLU A 38 2.59 -6.41 -1.73
N VAL A 39 1.98 -6.28 -0.53
CA VAL A 39 2.74 -5.94 0.68
C VAL A 39 3.71 -7.06 1.06
N ALA A 40 3.30 -8.33 0.94
CA ALA A 40 4.15 -9.48 1.21
C ALA A 40 5.36 -9.55 0.25
N ASP A 41 5.18 -9.28 -1.04
CA ASP A 41 6.25 -9.20 -2.03
C ASP A 41 7.26 -8.10 -1.71
N ARG A 42 6.80 -6.93 -1.23
CA ARG A 42 7.69 -5.84 -0.81
C ARG A 42 8.50 -6.24 0.43
N VAL A 43 7.87 -6.86 1.42
CA VAL A 43 8.55 -7.37 2.60
C VAL A 43 9.55 -8.45 2.22
N LEU A 44 9.18 -9.42 1.38
CA LEU A 44 10.07 -10.49 0.92
C LEU A 44 11.32 -9.93 0.19
N ARG A 45 11.16 -8.89 -0.62
CA ARG A 45 12.31 -8.20 -1.27
C ARG A 45 13.29 -7.62 -0.25
N GLU A 46 12.78 -6.99 0.81
CA GLU A 46 13.64 -6.44 1.88
C GLU A 46 14.27 -7.56 2.73
N MET A 47 13.54 -8.63 3.03
CA MET A 47 14.07 -9.80 3.74
C MET A 47 15.23 -10.47 3.01
N ARG A 48 15.22 -10.51 1.68
CA ARG A 48 16.35 -11.02 0.87
C ARG A 48 17.64 -10.24 1.05
N ARG A 49 17.57 -8.97 1.46
CA ARG A 49 18.75 -8.14 1.75
C ARG A 49 19.35 -8.47 3.12
N VAL A 50 18.55 -9.05 4.03
CA VAL A 50 19.02 -9.49 5.34
C VAL A 50 19.77 -10.81 5.25
N GLY A 51 19.33 -11.71 4.38
CA GLY A 51 19.95 -13.02 4.23
C GLY A 51 19.23 -13.94 3.24
N ARG A 52 19.63 -15.19 3.25
CA ARG A 52 19.01 -16.21 2.40
C ARG A 52 17.57 -16.45 2.86
N VAL A 53 16.62 -16.39 1.93
CA VAL A 53 15.22 -16.77 2.14
C VAL A 53 14.97 -18.18 1.64
N HIS A 54 14.09 -18.92 2.32
CA HIS A 54 13.75 -20.30 1.95
C HIS A 54 12.92 -20.37 0.67
N LYS A 55 11.97 -19.44 0.49
CA LYS A 55 11.15 -19.31 -0.71
C LYS A 55 11.42 -17.99 -1.40
N LYS A 56 11.55 -18.04 -2.73
CA LYS A 56 11.82 -16.84 -3.53
C LYS A 56 10.56 -16.06 -3.91
N GLN A 57 9.39 -16.63 -3.67
CA GLN A 57 8.09 -16.05 -3.99
C GLN A 57 7.18 -16.16 -2.79
N VAL A 58 6.24 -15.22 -2.68
CA VAL A 58 5.14 -15.30 -1.71
C VAL A 58 4.36 -16.59 -1.96
N GLN A 59 4.02 -17.29 -0.89
CA GLN A 59 3.20 -18.49 -0.94
C GLN A 59 1.79 -18.14 -0.48
N HIS A 60 0.79 -18.69 -1.14
CA HIS A 60 -0.60 -18.54 -0.76
C HIS A 60 -1.04 -19.75 0.04
N ALA A 61 -1.70 -19.53 1.18
CA ALA A 61 -2.28 -20.58 2.00
C ALA A 61 -3.58 -20.09 2.64
N GLY A 62 -4.51 -21.02 2.83
CA GLY A 62 -5.84 -20.73 3.35
C GLY A 62 -5.91 -20.52 4.86
N PHE A 63 -4.99 -19.81 5.47
CA PHE A 63 -5.02 -19.54 6.91
C PHE A 63 -6.23 -18.69 7.30
N MET A 64 -7.05 -19.21 8.22
CA MET A 64 -8.25 -18.52 8.69
C MET A 64 -7.94 -17.14 9.28
N VAL A 65 -6.83 -17.02 10.02
CA VAL A 65 -6.38 -15.77 10.64
C VAL A 65 -6.04 -14.66 9.63
N LEU A 66 -5.84 -15.01 8.35
CA LEU A 66 -5.55 -14.05 7.28
C LEU A 66 -6.75 -13.75 6.38
N LYS A 67 -7.94 -14.31 6.68
CA LYS A 67 -9.15 -14.16 5.86
C LYS A 67 -10.00 -12.95 6.30
N SER A 68 -9.39 -11.78 6.46
CA SER A 68 -10.18 -10.56 6.62
C SER A 68 -10.59 -10.02 5.25
N PRO A 69 -11.86 -9.63 5.04
CA PRO A 69 -12.32 -9.13 3.73
C PRO A 69 -11.81 -7.73 3.40
N ASP A 70 -11.35 -6.96 4.39
CA ASP A 70 -11.02 -5.54 4.27
C ASP A 70 -9.62 -5.16 4.77
N ILE A 71 -8.88 -6.11 5.36
CA ILE A 71 -7.55 -5.86 5.93
C ILE A 71 -6.50 -6.74 5.26
N PRO A 72 -5.57 -6.15 4.47
CA PRO A 72 -4.45 -6.89 3.93
C PRO A 72 -3.63 -7.57 5.03
N SER A 73 -3.45 -8.88 4.91
CA SER A 73 -2.85 -9.71 5.96
C SER A 73 -1.79 -10.64 5.39
N MET A 74 -0.70 -10.87 6.15
CA MET A 74 0.36 -11.81 5.77
C MET A 74 0.96 -12.49 6.99
N LEU A 75 1.47 -13.69 6.79
CA LEU A 75 2.33 -14.40 7.74
C LEU A 75 3.78 -14.23 7.31
N ILE A 76 4.66 -13.89 8.24
CA ILE A 76 6.10 -13.77 8.02
C ILE A 76 6.81 -14.84 8.85
N GLU A 77 7.33 -15.86 8.18
CA GLU A 77 8.17 -16.87 8.81
C GLU A 77 9.63 -16.43 8.72
N THR A 78 10.24 -16.13 9.85
CA THR A 78 11.58 -15.52 9.90
C THR A 78 12.71 -16.55 9.86
N ALA A 79 12.49 -17.75 10.39
CA ALA A 79 13.45 -18.84 10.40
C ALA A 79 12.81 -20.14 10.90
N PHE A 80 13.50 -21.28 10.69
CA PHE A 80 13.17 -22.57 11.30
C PHE A 80 13.95 -22.73 12.62
N ILE A 81 13.26 -22.72 13.76
CA ILE A 81 13.89 -22.90 15.09
C ILE A 81 14.50 -24.28 15.29
N SER A 82 14.08 -25.27 14.51
CA SER A 82 14.69 -26.60 14.48
C SER A 82 16.07 -26.64 13.80
N ASN A 83 16.45 -25.58 13.09
CA ASN A 83 17.77 -25.39 12.51
C ASN A 83 18.67 -24.63 13.49
N PRO A 84 19.71 -25.27 14.10
CA PRO A 84 20.54 -24.63 15.14
C PRO A 84 21.20 -23.31 14.70
N SER A 85 21.60 -23.21 13.43
CA SER A 85 22.23 -22.00 12.91
C SER A 85 21.23 -20.84 12.73
N GLU A 86 19.97 -21.15 12.44
CA GLU A 86 18.90 -20.18 12.33
C GLU A 86 18.40 -19.75 13.72
N GLU A 87 18.27 -20.70 14.65
CA GLU A 87 17.97 -20.42 16.05
C GLU A 87 19.00 -19.47 16.67
N GLN A 88 20.29 -19.74 16.46
CA GLN A 88 21.36 -18.88 16.97
C GLN A 88 21.26 -17.44 16.41
N ARG A 89 20.94 -17.30 15.13
CA ARG A 89 20.70 -15.98 14.51
C ARG A 89 19.49 -15.28 15.10
N LEU A 90 18.39 -16.01 15.35
CA LEU A 90 17.18 -15.45 15.98
C LEU A 90 17.43 -14.94 17.40
N ARG A 91 18.39 -15.53 18.13
CA ARG A 91 18.81 -15.05 19.47
C ARG A 91 19.65 -13.78 19.43
N SER A 92 20.17 -13.39 18.27
CA SER A 92 20.99 -12.19 18.11
C SER A 92 20.12 -10.94 17.96
N SER A 93 20.23 -9.97 18.88
CA SER A 93 19.54 -8.68 18.81
C SER A 93 19.83 -7.94 17.50
N ALA A 94 21.09 -7.97 17.06
CA ALA A 94 21.49 -7.35 15.79
C ALA A 94 20.82 -8.00 14.57
N HIS A 95 20.54 -9.30 14.61
CA HIS A 95 19.79 -9.97 13.54
C HIS A 95 18.30 -9.65 13.62
N GLN A 96 17.73 -9.65 14.85
CA GLN A 96 16.33 -9.26 15.07
C GLN A 96 16.07 -7.84 14.56
N ASP A 97 16.94 -6.88 14.84
CA ASP A 97 16.86 -5.51 14.34
C ASP A 97 16.87 -5.44 12.79
N LYS A 98 17.74 -6.24 12.15
CA LYS A 98 17.79 -6.30 10.68
C LYS A 98 16.48 -6.82 10.08
N VAL A 99 15.93 -7.89 10.67
CA VAL A 99 14.65 -8.47 10.25
C VAL A 99 13.52 -7.46 10.46
N ALA A 100 13.43 -6.86 11.64
CA ALA A 100 12.41 -5.86 11.95
C ALA A 100 12.45 -4.65 11.00
N ARG A 101 13.66 -4.14 10.69
CA ARG A 101 13.83 -3.06 9.71
C ARG A 101 13.44 -3.47 8.29
N ALA A 102 13.73 -4.69 7.89
CA ALA A 102 13.34 -5.20 6.58
C ALA A 102 11.80 -5.26 6.44
N VAL A 103 11.13 -5.78 7.47
CA VAL A 103 9.65 -5.81 7.52
C VAL A 103 9.10 -4.38 7.47
N LEU A 104 9.60 -3.49 8.34
CA LEU A 104 9.18 -2.08 8.38
C LEU A 104 9.35 -1.40 7.02
N ASN A 105 10.49 -1.59 6.35
CA ASN A 105 10.77 -0.98 5.06
C ASN A 105 9.82 -1.48 3.97
N GLY A 106 9.54 -2.79 3.94
CA GLY A 106 8.59 -3.39 3.00
C GLY A 106 7.18 -2.83 3.19
N VAL A 107 6.68 -2.82 4.43
CA VAL A 107 5.37 -2.27 4.79
C VAL A 107 5.29 -0.77 4.49
N ARG A 108 6.30 0.01 4.89
CA ARG A 108 6.37 1.45 4.59
C ARG A 108 6.34 1.72 3.09
N SER A 109 7.12 0.96 2.31
CA SER A 109 7.14 1.07 0.86
C SER A 109 5.75 0.83 0.25
N TYR A 110 5.00 -0.15 0.76
CA TYR A 110 3.64 -0.42 0.33
C TYR A 110 2.72 0.78 0.60
N PHE A 111 2.64 1.24 1.85
CA PHE A 111 1.75 2.33 2.22
C PHE A 111 2.13 3.68 1.62
N THR A 112 3.41 3.91 1.32
CA THR A 112 3.84 5.11 0.58
C THR A 112 3.28 5.13 -0.84
N SER A 113 3.18 3.97 -1.50
CA SER A 113 2.61 3.85 -2.84
C SER A 113 1.08 3.74 -2.84
N ASN A 114 0.51 3.15 -1.78
CA ASN A 114 -0.91 2.85 -1.62
C ASN A 114 -1.43 3.43 -0.29
N PRO A 115 -1.40 4.76 -0.10
CA PRO A 115 -1.84 5.36 1.16
C PRO A 115 -3.36 5.21 1.33
N PRO A 116 -3.84 4.67 2.47
CA PRO A 116 -5.26 4.50 2.69
C PRO A 116 -6.00 5.84 2.66
N PRO A 117 -7.16 5.93 1.97
CA PRO A 117 -7.94 7.16 1.89
C PRO A 117 -8.27 7.74 3.28
N GLY A 118 -8.26 9.08 3.39
CA GLY A 118 -8.59 9.78 4.64
C GLY A 118 -7.48 9.85 5.68
N THR A 119 -6.39 9.10 5.53
CA THR A 119 -5.26 9.09 6.47
C THR A 119 -4.34 10.30 6.29
N LEU A 120 -3.54 10.60 7.34
CA LEU A 120 -2.47 11.61 7.24
C LEU A 120 -1.46 11.25 6.16
N LEU A 121 -1.16 9.96 6.00
CA LEU A 121 -0.27 9.48 4.96
C LEU A 121 -0.81 9.79 3.56
N ALA A 122 -2.11 9.61 3.32
CA ALA A 122 -2.74 9.98 2.05
C ALA A 122 -2.69 11.49 1.80
N LYS A 123 -2.82 12.31 2.87
CA LYS A 123 -2.71 13.77 2.78
C LYS A 123 -1.29 14.23 2.48
N SER A 124 -0.29 13.53 3.03
CA SER A 124 1.14 13.84 2.86
C SER A 124 1.82 13.14 1.68
N SER A 125 1.11 12.25 0.97
CA SER A 125 1.66 11.52 -0.16
C SER A 125 1.46 12.27 -1.48
N PRO A 126 2.44 12.23 -2.40
CA PRO A 126 2.27 12.78 -3.73
C PRO A 126 1.10 12.10 -4.47
N ARG A 127 0.25 12.89 -5.11
CA ARG A 127 -0.90 12.38 -5.88
C ARG A 127 -0.58 12.39 -7.37
N ARG A 128 -1.08 11.42 -8.10
CA ARG A 128 -1.00 11.42 -9.58
C ARG A 128 -2.27 12.05 -10.14
N TYR A 129 -2.09 12.97 -11.08
CA TYR A 129 -3.17 13.63 -11.79
C TYR A 129 -2.99 13.47 -13.30
N VAL A 130 -4.00 12.97 -13.98
CA VAL A 130 -4.00 12.89 -15.45
C VAL A 130 -4.61 14.16 -16.01
N VAL A 131 -3.83 14.90 -16.81
CA VAL A 131 -4.25 16.16 -17.43
C VAL A 131 -5.42 15.92 -18.36
N ARG A 132 -6.48 16.69 -18.19
CA ARG A 132 -7.71 16.66 -18.99
C ARG A 132 -7.75 17.85 -19.94
N ARG A 133 -8.62 17.79 -20.95
CA ARG A 133 -8.85 18.91 -21.86
C ARG A 133 -9.37 20.12 -21.10
N GLY A 134 -8.74 21.27 -21.31
CA GLY A 134 -9.07 22.52 -20.62
C GLY A 134 -8.32 22.77 -19.33
N ASP A 135 -7.52 21.82 -18.83
CA ASP A 135 -6.70 22.03 -17.64
C ASP A 135 -5.54 22.99 -17.92
N THR A 136 -5.27 23.83 -16.93
CA THR A 136 -4.07 24.65 -16.88
C THR A 136 -3.24 24.32 -15.64
N LEU A 137 -1.92 24.50 -15.71
CA LEU A 137 -1.04 24.21 -14.57
C LEU A 137 -1.41 25.01 -13.32
N SER A 138 -1.84 26.27 -13.50
CA SER A 138 -2.29 27.17 -12.43
C SER A 138 -3.59 26.69 -11.76
N GLN A 139 -4.57 26.26 -12.54
CA GLN A 139 -5.83 25.70 -12.00
C GLN A 139 -5.59 24.40 -11.24
N ILE A 140 -4.70 23.52 -11.75
CA ILE A 140 -4.32 22.30 -11.05
C ILE A 140 -3.61 22.64 -9.73
N ALA A 141 -2.64 23.55 -9.75
CA ALA A 141 -1.93 23.98 -8.55
C ALA A 141 -2.90 24.54 -7.49
N GLN A 142 -3.83 25.40 -7.88
CA GLN A 142 -4.85 25.96 -7.00
C GLN A 142 -5.78 24.88 -6.44
N ARG A 143 -6.28 23.97 -7.28
CA ARG A 143 -7.16 22.84 -6.88
C ARG A 143 -6.54 21.95 -5.81
N TYR A 144 -5.24 21.76 -5.88
CA TYR A 144 -4.51 20.88 -4.96
C TYR A 144 -3.77 21.62 -3.85
N GLY A 145 -3.92 22.92 -3.75
CA GLY A 145 -3.31 23.74 -2.69
C GLY A 145 -1.77 23.75 -2.72
N VAL A 146 -1.17 23.62 -3.90
CA VAL A 146 0.28 23.67 -4.09
C VAL A 146 0.70 24.89 -4.91
N SER A 147 1.92 25.38 -4.71
CA SER A 147 2.41 26.48 -5.53
C SER A 147 2.66 26.04 -6.98
N LEU A 148 2.42 26.95 -7.94
CA LEU A 148 2.70 26.71 -9.35
C LEU A 148 4.17 26.30 -9.58
N ASN A 149 5.10 26.94 -8.86
CA ASN A 149 6.53 26.68 -8.96
C ASN A 149 6.87 25.29 -8.43
N THR A 150 6.27 24.88 -7.29
CA THR A 150 6.46 23.56 -6.72
C THR A 150 5.92 22.48 -7.67
N LEU A 151 4.72 22.69 -8.24
CA LEU A 151 4.14 21.75 -9.19
C LEU A 151 5.00 21.62 -10.46
N ARG A 152 5.52 22.74 -10.97
CA ARG A 152 6.40 22.77 -12.15
C ARG A 152 7.72 22.04 -11.89
N SER A 153 8.40 22.34 -10.79
CA SER A 153 9.70 21.73 -10.45
C SER A 153 9.58 20.23 -10.17
N THR A 154 8.53 19.81 -9.44
CA THR A 154 8.27 18.38 -9.16
C THR A 154 8.10 17.57 -10.44
N ASN A 155 7.48 18.18 -11.46
CA ASN A 155 7.23 17.51 -12.74
C ASN A 155 8.29 17.84 -13.83
N LYS A 156 9.35 18.56 -13.48
CA LYS A 156 10.45 18.96 -14.40
C LYS A 156 9.92 19.65 -15.66
N LEU A 157 8.85 20.43 -15.53
CA LEU A 157 8.26 21.16 -16.64
C LEU A 157 9.05 22.44 -16.94
N ARG A 158 9.37 22.66 -18.21
CA ARG A 158 10.09 23.85 -18.68
C ARG A 158 9.17 25.07 -18.90
N GLY A 159 7.84 24.87 -18.84
CA GLY A 159 6.81 25.89 -19.04
C GLY A 159 5.45 25.41 -18.56
N ASP A 160 4.40 26.16 -18.88
CA ASP A 160 3.03 25.89 -18.42
C ASP A 160 2.20 25.04 -19.40
N ARG A 161 2.80 24.65 -20.53
CA ARG A 161 2.11 23.87 -21.54
C ARG A 161 1.90 22.44 -21.05
N LEU A 162 0.65 22.04 -20.97
CA LEU A 162 0.23 20.68 -20.62
C LEU A 162 -0.32 19.97 -21.87
N LEU A 163 -0.06 18.66 -21.96
CA LEU A 163 -0.68 17.80 -22.97
C LEU A 163 -1.73 16.94 -22.27
N VAL A 164 -2.89 16.81 -22.88
CA VAL A 164 -3.96 15.92 -22.42
C VAL A 164 -3.44 14.49 -22.34
N GLY A 165 -3.72 13.80 -21.23
CA GLY A 165 -3.21 12.48 -20.94
C GLY A 165 -1.87 12.45 -20.21
N ASN A 166 -1.13 13.56 -20.10
CA ASN A 166 0.07 13.61 -19.29
C ASN A 166 -0.26 13.36 -17.82
N VAL A 167 0.62 12.63 -17.14
CA VAL A 167 0.48 12.36 -15.70
C VAL A 167 1.36 13.32 -14.92
N LEU A 168 0.75 14.17 -14.12
CA LEU A 168 1.46 15.06 -13.19
C LEU A 168 1.54 14.41 -11.80
N THR A 169 2.69 14.55 -11.16
CA THR A 169 2.87 14.28 -9.74
C THR A 169 2.52 15.56 -8.98
N ILE A 170 1.44 15.52 -8.21
CA ILE A 170 1.06 16.61 -7.32
C ILE A 170 1.80 16.40 -6.01
N PRO A 171 2.71 17.28 -5.61
CA PRO A 171 3.39 17.14 -4.32
C PRO A 171 2.38 17.23 -3.17
N ALA A 172 2.73 16.65 -2.01
CA ALA A 172 1.94 16.87 -0.81
C ALA A 172 1.83 18.38 -0.56
N GLY A 173 0.62 18.87 -0.30
CA GLY A 173 0.40 20.25 0.11
C GLY A 173 1.10 20.50 1.44
N GLY A 174 1.80 21.62 1.56
CA GLY A 174 2.38 22.07 2.82
C GLY A 174 1.28 22.53 3.76
#